data_ca4c724bd9793806221d2f19ca25293f
#
_entry.id   ca4c724bd9793806221d2f19ca25293f
#
_cell.length_a   1.000
_cell.length_b   1.000
_cell.length_c   1.000
_cell.angle_alpha   90.00
_cell.angle_beta   90.00
_cell.angle_gamma   90.00
#
_symmetry.space_group_name_H-M   'P 1'
#
loop_
_entity.id
_entity.type
_entity.pdbx_description
1 polymer ?
#
loop_
_entity_poly.entity_id
_entity_poly.type
_entity_poly.pdbx_seq_one_letter_code
_entity_poly.pdbx_strand_id
1 'polypeptide(L)'
;FYTKDRALGTVEQGPFHAAPFLYVSLGTKGGARTNRHGQVLRPDRSVIGGLYCAGLAAASPIGTKAVGAGTTIGPFLTFGYVAGKAIARRNV
;
A
#
# COMPACT_ATOMS: atom_id res chain seq x y z
N PHE A 1 17.16 15.89 0.87
CA PHE A 1 15.94 16.50 1.36
C PHE A 1 16.03 16.88 2.85
N TYR A 2 16.83 16.18 3.64
CA TYR A 2 17.03 16.47 5.06
C TYR A 2 18.50 16.82 5.28
N THR A 3 18.78 18.08 5.53
CA THR A 3 20.07 18.49 6.09
C THR A 3 20.03 18.24 7.59
N LYS A 4 21.18 17.99 8.19
CA LYS A 4 21.32 17.74 9.62
C LYS A 4 20.69 18.86 10.45
N ASP A 5 20.85 20.08 10.00
CA ASP A 5 20.38 21.32 10.63
C ASP A 5 18.84 21.47 10.60
N ARG A 6 18.14 20.78 9.70
CA ARG A 6 16.67 20.76 9.62
C ARG A 6 16.01 19.55 10.29
N ALA A 7 16.79 18.47 10.49
CA ALA A 7 16.28 17.23 11.05
C ALA A 7 16.52 17.12 12.56
N LEU A 8 17.49 17.84 13.09
CA LEU A 8 17.90 17.79 14.49
C LEU A 8 17.70 19.17 15.12
N GLY A 9 16.66 19.29 15.92
CA GLY A 9 16.44 20.47 16.78
C GLY A 9 16.80 20.15 18.22
N THR A 10 16.97 21.19 19.03
CA THR A 10 17.16 21.05 20.47
C THR A 10 15.82 20.81 21.18
N VAL A 11 15.85 20.03 22.25
CA VAL A 11 14.69 19.76 23.12
C VAL A 11 15.02 20.27 24.49
N GLU A 12 14.90 21.60 24.70
CA GLU A 12 15.40 22.31 25.86
C GLU A 12 14.32 22.90 26.77
N GLN A 13 13.12 23.10 26.25
CA GLN A 13 12.00 23.69 27.00
C GLN A 13 10.93 22.64 27.32
N GLY A 14 10.67 22.43 28.63
CA GLY A 14 9.58 21.57 29.10
C GLY A 14 8.21 22.25 29.10
N PRO A 15 7.16 21.45 29.37
CA PRO A 15 7.20 20.09 29.89
C PRO A 15 7.54 19.03 28.82
N PHE A 16 8.30 17.99 29.21
CA PHE A 16 8.66 16.88 28.32
C PHE A 16 7.72 15.70 28.56
N HIS A 17 7.36 15.03 27.46
CA HIS A 17 6.56 13.81 27.47
C HIS A 17 7.36 12.68 26.85
N ALA A 18 7.43 11.54 27.52
CA ALA A 18 8.06 10.33 27.00
C ALA A 18 6.99 9.29 26.70
N ALA A 19 7.06 8.69 25.52
CA ALA A 19 6.23 7.56 25.13
C ALA A 19 7.08 6.42 24.61
N PRO A 20 6.72 5.14 24.89
CA PRO A 20 7.43 4.02 24.32
C PRO A 20 7.23 4.00 22.79
N PHE A 21 8.32 3.86 22.04
CA PHE A 21 8.29 3.72 20.60
C PHE A 21 8.59 2.28 20.23
N LEU A 22 7.54 1.54 19.85
CA LEU A 22 7.64 0.13 19.52
C LEU A 22 7.78 -0.06 18.01
N TYR A 23 8.60 -1.04 17.63
CA TYR A 23 8.75 -1.41 16.24
C TYR A 23 7.54 -2.22 15.77
N VAL A 24 6.86 -1.75 14.72
CA VAL A 24 5.69 -2.41 14.13
C VAL A 24 5.79 -2.41 12.61
N SER A 25 5.23 -3.47 11.99
CA SER A 25 5.10 -3.54 10.54
C SER A 25 3.73 -3.03 10.10
N LEU A 26 3.71 -2.13 9.12
CA LEU A 26 2.47 -1.62 8.51
C LEU A 26 1.89 -2.57 7.47
N GLY A 27 2.59 -3.65 7.14
CA GLY A 27 2.15 -4.63 6.16
C GLY A 27 3.25 -5.10 5.22
N THR A 28 2.86 -5.86 4.21
CA THR A 28 3.77 -6.43 3.21
C THR A 28 3.66 -5.70 1.88
N LYS A 29 4.69 -5.84 1.04
CA LYS A 29 4.69 -5.32 -0.33
C LYS A 29 4.51 -6.42 -1.37
N GLY A 30 4.71 -7.69 -0.98
CA GLY A 30 4.41 -8.86 -1.78
C GLY A 30 2.91 -9.17 -1.79
N GLY A 31 2.49 -10.01 -2.74
CA GLY A 31 1.09 -10.43 -2.85
C GLY A 31 0.76 -10.94 -4.25
N ALA A 32 -0.52 -11.21 -4.49
CA ALA A 32 -1.00 -11.65 -5.79
C ALA A 32 -0.77 -10.57 -6.85
N ARG A 33 -0.19 -10.95 -8.00
CA ARG A 33 -0.08 -10.07 -9.16
C ARG A 33 -1.46 -9.86 -9.77
N THR A 34 -1.78 -8.62 -10.11
CA THR A 34 -3.04 -8.27 -10.75
C THR A 34 -2.81 -7.47 -12.03
N ASN A 35 -3.80 -7.50 -12.91
CA ASN A 35 -3.85 -6.59 -14.05
C ASN A 35 -4.52 -5.25 -13.66
N ARG A 36 -4.70 -4.36 -14.64
CA ARG A 36 -5.33 -3.05 -14.45
C ARG A 36 -6.79 -3.10 -13.99
N HIS A 37 -7.43 -4.26 -14.00
CA HIS A 37 -8.82 -4.48 -13.57
C HIS A 37 -8.91 -5.17 -12.20
N GLY A 38 -7.76 -5.39 -11.53
CA GLY A 38 -7.70 -6.09 -10.24
C GLY A 38 -7.85 -7.61 -10.35
N GLN A 39 -7.84 -8.19 -11.55
CA GLN A 39 -7.89 -9.63 -11.76
C GLN A 39 -6.54 -10.26 -11.48
N VAL A 40 -6.53 -11.36 -10.74
CA VAL A 40 -5.32 -12.09 -10.39
C VAL A 40 -4.74 -12.81 -11.60
N LEU A 41 -3.43 -12.74 -11.73
CA LEU A 41 -2.67 -13.34 -12.82
C LEU A 41 -1.90 -14.59 -12.36
N ARG A 42 -1.84 -15.60 -13.22
CA ARG A 42 -0.93 -16.74 -13.09
C ARG A 42 0.52 -16.33 -13.39
N PRO A 43 1.51 -17.20 -13.13
CA PRO A 43 2.92 -16.92 -13.49
C PRO A 43 3.13 -16.63 -14.98
N ASP A 44 2.35 -17.27 -15.85
CA ASP A 44 2.35 -17.07 -17.31
C ASP A 44 1.62 -15.79 -17.75
N ARG A 45 1.13 -14.99 -16.79
CA ARG A 45 0.34 -13.76 -16.95
C ARG A 45 -1.08 -13.97 -17.48
N SER A 46 -1.58 -15.20 -17.62
CA SER A 46 -2.97 -15.44 -17.89
C SER A 46 -3.85 -15.08 -16.70
N VAL A 47 -5.08 -14.65 -16.96
CA VAL A 47 -6.03 -14.26 -15.92
C VAL A 47 -6.64 -15.49 -15.25
N ILE A 48 -6.73 -15.49 -13.93
CA ILE A 48 -7.54 -16.45 -13.19
C ILE A 48 -8.98 -15.92 -13.17
N GLY A 49 -9.86 -16.57 -13.95
CA GLY A 49 -11.24 -16.13 -14.07
C GLY A 49 -11.98 -16.10 -12.74
N GLY A 50 -12.65 -15.00 -12.43
CA GLY A 50 -13.44 -14.83 -11.20
C GLY A 50 -12.62 -14.45 -9.96
N LEU A 51 -11.29 -14.43 -10.02
CA LEU A 51 -10.44 -14.08 -8.89
C LEU A 51 -9.94 -12.63 -9.02
N TYR A 52 -10.21 -11.83 -7.99
CA TYR A 52 -9.78 -10.44 -7.88
C TYR A 52 -9.00 -10.23 -6.60
N CYS A 53 -8.07 -9.27 -6.61
CA CYS A 53 -7.29 -8.94 -5.43
C CYS A 53 -6.99 -7.43 -5.41
N ALA A 54 -7.13 -6.85 -4.23
CA ALA A 54 -6.77 -5.46 -3.95
C ALA A 54 -6.31 -5.33 -2.50
N GLY A 55 -5.77 -4.17 -2.16
CA GLY A 55 -5.29 -3.90 -0.82
C GLY A 55 -3.98 -4.61 -0.49
N LEU A 56 -3.79 -4.96 0.77
CA LEU A 56 -2.55 -5.54 1.28
C LEU A 56 -2.22 -6.92 0.68
N ALA A 57 -3.24 -7.68 0.28
CA ALA A 57 -3.08 -8.99 -0.33
C ALA A 57 -2.57 -8.94 -1.78
N ALA A 58 -2.72 -7.81 -2.46
CA ALA A 58 -2.20 -7.61 -3.81
C ALA A 58 -0.73 -7.18 -3.78
N ALA A 59 0.03 -7.58 -4.79
CA ALA A 59 1.38 -7.06 -4.99
C ALA A 59 1.33 -5.53 -5.17
N SER A 60 2.17 -4.83 -4.41
CA SER A 60 2.17 -3.37 -4.40
C SER A 60 2.49 -2.79 -5.78
N PRO A 61 1.65 -1.91 -6.34
CA PRO A 61 1.88 -1.27 -7.63
C PRO A 61 3.04 -0.27 -7.60
N ILE A 62 3.43 0.19 -6.42
CA ILE A 62 4.56 1.13 -6.23
C ILE A 62 5.86 0.41 -5.85
N GLY A 63 5.88 -0.93 -5.90
CA GLY A 63 7.07 -1.74 -5.61
C GLY A 63 7.33 -1.92 -4.11
N THR A 64 8.59 -2.19 -3.77
CA THR A 64 9.02 -2.64 -2.44
C THR A 64 9.33 -1.50 -1.45
N LYS A 65 9.38 -0.26 -1.92
CA LYS A 65 9.72 0.90 -1.09
C LYS A 65 8.49 1.74 -0.77
N ALA A 66 8.43 2.28 0.43
CA ALA A 66 7.48 3.34 0.77
C ALA A 66 8.07 4.67 0.31
N VAL A 67 7.35 5.42 -0.52
CA VAL A 67 7.82 6.69 -1.08
C VAL A 67 7.18 7.92 -0.40
N GLY A 68 6.29 7.72 0.54
CA GLY A 68 5.66 8.80 1.31
C GLY A 68 4.33 8.43 1.94
N ALA A 69 3.72 9.39 2.62
CA ALA A 69 2.39 9.25 3.19
C ALA A 69 1.34 8.97 2.11
N GLY A 70 0.36 8.14 2.42
CA GLY A 70 -0.71 7.76 1.48
C GLY A 70 -0.35 6.64 0.51
N THR A 71 0.90 6.20 0.43
CA THR A 71 1.35 5.14 -0.49
C THR A 71 0.80 3.75 -0.18
N THR A 72 0.15 3.58 0.93
CA THR A 72 -0.58 2.36 1.31
C THR A 72 -2.06 2.52 1.02
N ILE A 73 -2.69 3.53 1.63
CA ILE A 73 -4.14 3.70 1.54
C ILE A 73 -4.61 4.12 0.15
N GLY A 74 -3.84 4.94 -0.57
CA GLY A 74 -4.18 5.39 -1.91
C GLY A 74 -4.37 4.23 -2.89
N PRO A 75 -3.35 3.37 -3.10
CA PRO A 75 -3.51 2.18 -3.93
C PRO A 75 -4.61 1.23 -3.45
N PHE A 76 -4.78 1.05 -2.14
CA PHE A 76 -5.81 0.15 -1.62
C PHE A 76 -7.22 0.60 -2.00
N LEU A 77 -7.53 1.88 -1.83
CA LEU A 77 -8.82 2.45 -2.21
C LEU A 77 -9.02 2.44 -3.74
N THR A 78 -7.99 2.83 -4.48
CA THR A 78 -8.04 2.89 -5.95
C THR A 78 -8.31 1.51 -6.54
N PHE A 79 -7.48 0.52 -6.19
CA PHE A 79 -7.63 -0.82 -6.75
C PHE A 79 -8.82 -1.58 -6.18
N GLY A 80 -9.26 -1.30 -4.95
CA GLY A 80 -10.51 -1.80 -4.41
C GLY A 80 -11.71 -1.33 -5.24
N TYR A 81 -11.77 -0.03 -5.58
CA TYR A 81 -12.79 0.54 -6.44
C TYR A 81 -12.75 -0.06 -7.86
N VAL A 82 -11.56 -0.17 -8.46
CA VAL A 82 -11.37 -0.73 -9.80
C VAL A 82 -11.83 -2.18 -9.87
N ALA A 83 -11.44 -3.01 -8.90
CA ALA A 83 -11.85 -4.40 -8.82
C ALA A 83 -13.37 -4.54 -8.64
N GLY A 84 -13.97 -3.76 -7.73
CA GLY A 84 -15.42 -3.74 -7.52
C GLY A 84 -16.19 -3.36 -8.78
N LYS A 85 -15.72 -2.34 -9.50
CA LYS A 85 -16.31 -1.92 -10.77
C LYS A 85 -16.17 -2.97 -11.87
N ALA A 86 -15.04 -3.68 -11.93
CA ALA A 86 -14.83 -4.77 -12.88
C ALA A 86 -15.73 -5.97 -12.60
N ILE A 87 -15.96 -6.30 -11.33
CA ILE A 87 -16.87 -7.36 -10.89
C ILE A 87 -18.32 -7.01 -11.28
N ALA A 88 -18.76 -5.78 -10.95
CA ALA A 88 -20.12 -5.33 -11.24
C ALA A 88 -20.45 -5.39 -12.75
N ARG A 89 -19.51 -5.02 -13.60
CA ARG A 89 -19.70 -5.07 -15.08
C ARG A 89 -19.76 -6.48 -15.66
N ARG A 90 -19.28 -7.48 -14.94
CA ARG A 90 -19.28 -8.88 -15.39
C ARG A 90 -20.63 -9.55 -15.16
N ASN A 91 -21.45 -9.00 -14.28
CA ASN A 91 -22.74 -9.54 -13.89
C ASN A 91 -23.94 -8.86 -14.60
N VAL A 92 -23.66 -8.11 -15.69
CA VAL A 92 -24.68 -7.44 -16.52
C VAL A 92 -24.69 -8.03 -17.93
#